data_16de65eb597d6eea0dc99c7662021d77
#
_entry.id   16de65eb597d6eea0dc99c7662021d77
#
_cell.length_a   1.000
_cell.length_b   1.000
_cell.length_c   1.000
_cell.angle_alpha   90.00
_cell.angle_beta   90.00
_cell.angle_gamma   90.00
#
_symmetry.space_group_name_H-M   'P 1'
#
loop_
_entity.id
_entity.type
_entity.pdbx_description
1 polymer ?
#
loop_
_entity_poly.entity_id
_entity_poly.type
_entity_poly.pdbx_seq_one_letter_code
_entity_poly.pdbx_strand_id
1 'polypeptide(L)'
;VLTSAWINLAPRVAERLDQLPILQPYLKRMGEPKLFTVPESIHDHVIVAGYGRVGQVLVNILLSQGYTVLVIENSEAAVQGLRNRNIPFVFGDADHELVLGKTHLKKAKALAIALPDPTSTRQLLQRALARAPSLDIIARSHTNQEIDLLTQMGAKEVVQPEFEAALELGSHLLRTLGEHPLQIHSVLEWIRQDRYRSIRPLREE
;
A
#
# COMPACT_ATOMS: atom_id res chain seq x y z
N VAL A 1 -39.27 -15.87 5.17
CA VAL A 1 -40.15 -14.80 4.65
C VAL A 1 -40.07 -13.50 5.50
N LEU A 2 -39.49 -13.53 6.71
CA LEU A 2 -39.35 -12.34 7.57
C LEU A 2 -38.12 -11.45 7.32
N THR A 3 -37.12 -11.94 6.61
CA THR A 3 -35.85 -11.22 6.39
C THR A 3 -35.90 -10.16 5.29
N SER A 4 -36.77 -10.34 4.28
CA SER A 4 -36.90 -9.38 3.16
C SER A 4 -37.65 -8.09 3.52
N ALA A 5 -38.53 -8.14 4.53
CA ALA A 5 -39.24 -6.95 4.99
C ALA A 5 -38.33 -5.97 5.74
N TRP A 6 -37.34 -6.46 6.47
CA TRP A 6 -36.38 -5.64 7.20
C TRP A 6 -35.36 -4.93 6.31
N ILE A 7 -34.96 -5.55 5.19
CA ILE A 7 -34.01 -4.96 4.23
C ILE A 7 -34.59 -3.70 3.57
N ASN A 8 -35.91 -3.69 3.32
CA ASN A 8 -36.58 -2.54 2.70
C ASN A 8 -37.02 -1.47 3.72
N LEU A 9 -37.11 -1.82 5.00
CA LEU A 9 -37.52 -0.88 6.05
C LEU A 9 -36.32 -0.14 6.69
N ALA A 10 -35.16 -0.78 6.73
CA ALA A 10 -33.95 -0.23 7.35
C ALA A 10 -33.55 1.17 6.84
N PRO A 11 -33.54 1.47 5.52
CA PRO A 11 -33.20 2.80 5.03
C PRO A 11 -34.20 3.87 5.49
N ARG A 12 -35.51 3.57 5.48
CA ARG A 12 -36.55 4.50 5.88
C ARG A 12 -36.59 4.78 7.39
N VAL A 13 -36.19 3.79 8.18
CA VAL A 13 -36.05 3.95 9.64
C VAL A 13 -34.77 4.74 9.95
N ALA A 14 -33.67 4.52 9.24
CA ALA A 14 -32.44 5.28 9.38
C ALA A 14 -32.68 6.78 9.06
N GLU A 15 -33.34 7.09 7.94
CA GLU A 15 -33.66 8.49 7.57
C GLU A 15 -34.56 9.19 8.62
N ARG A 16 -35.47 8.48 9.27
CA ARG A 16 -36.30 9.05 10.33
C ARG A 16 -35.56 9.21 11.66
N LEU A 17 -34.62 8.33 11.96
CA LEU A 17 -33.75 8.44 13.13
C LEU A 17 -32.79 9.60 13.02
N ASP A 18 -32.29 9.89 11.81
CA ASP A 18 -31.44 11.05 11.53
C ASP A 18 -32.12 12.40 11.78
N GLN A 19 -33.44 12.45 11.74
CA GLN A 19 -34.24 13.67 11.95
C GLN A 19 -34.64 13.91 13.43
N LEU A 20 -34.30 13.00 14.33
CA LEU A 20 -34.62 13.16 15.76
C LEU A 20 -33.61 14.11 16.44
N PRO A 21 -34.06 15.28 16.96
CA PRO A 21 -33.15 16.28 17.57
C PRO A 21 -32.37 15.74 18.78
N ILE A 22 -32.88 14.69 19.43
CA ILE A 22 -32.24 14.04 20.58
C ILE A 22 -31.00 13.21 20.16
N LEU A 23 -31.00 12.68 18.94
CA LEU A 23 -29.88 11.88 18.42
C LEU A 23 -28.82 12.72 17.72
N GLN A 24 -29.12 13.93 17.28
CA GLN A 24 -28.21 14.83 16.61
C GLN A 24 -26.88 15.11 17.38
N PRO A 25 -26.87 15.33 18.70
CA PRO A 25 -25.62 15.51 19.44
C PRO A 25 -24.83 14.19 19.57
N TYR A 26 -25.49 13.03 19.55
CA TYR A 26 -24.84 11.72 19.57
C TYR A 26 -24.25 11.37 18.19
N LEU A 27 -24.99 11.60 17.12
CA LEU A 27 -24.53 11.40 15.74
C LEU A 27 -23.39 12.34 15.39
N LYS A 28 -23.45 13.61 15.82
CA LYS A 28 -22.32 14.56 15.71
C LYS A 28 -21.10 14.16 16.53
N ARG A 29 -21.29 13.48 17.66
CA ARG A 29 -20.17 12.95 18.48
C ARG A 29 -19.57 11.68 17.90
N MET A 30 -20.36 10.86 17.21
CA MET A 30 -19.85 9.69 16.49
C MET A 30 -19.07 10.10 15.25
N GLY A 31 -19.11 11.39 14.84
CA GLY A 31 -18.42 11.96 13.68
C GLY A 31 -18.52 11.03 12.47
N GLU A 32 -18.94 11.52 11.32
CA GLU A 32 -18.80 10.70 10.11
C GLU A 32 -17.38 10.12 10.10
N PRO A 33 -17.21 8.78 10.00
CA PRO A 33 -15.88 8.21 9.93
C PRO A 33 -15.20 8.90 8.76
N LYS A 34 -14.20 9.75 9.05
CA LYS A 34 -13.45 10.43 7.99
C LYS A 34 -12.82 9.35 7.13
N LEU A 35 -13.45 9.05 5.99
CA LEU A 35 -12.98 8.05 5.04
C LEU A 35 -11.64 8.42 4.43
N PHE A 36 -11.26 9.68 4.57
CA PHE A 36 -9.95 10.17 4.11
C PHE A 36 -9.51 11.39 4.92
N THR A 37 -8.21 11.57 5.04
CA THR A 37 -7.56 12.74 5.65
C THR A 37 -6.52 13.33 4.70
N VAL A 38 -6.85 13.41 3.41
CA VAL A 38 -5.92 13.88 2.38
C VAL A 38 -5.99 15.40 2.30
N PRO A 39 -4.90 16.13 2.57
CA PRO A 39 -4.86 17.57 2.35
C PRO A 39 -5.03 17.88 0.86
N GLU A 40 -5.83 18.87 0.51
CA GLU A 40 -6.01 19.29 -0.90
C GLU A 40 -4.71 19.76 -1.57
N SER A 41 -3.80 20.30 -0.74
CA SER A 41 -2.49 20.78 -1.17
C SER A 41 -1.43 19.69 -1.29
N ILE A 42 -1.77 18.41 -1.07
CA ILE A 42 -0.76 17.34 -1.09
C ILE A 42 -0.13 17.20 -2.49
N HIS A 43 1.18 17.25 -2.53
CA HIS A 43 1.99 17.05 -3.73
C HIS A 43 3.34 16.45 -3.35
N ASP A 44 4.08 15.94 -4.31
CA ASP A 44 5.41 15.32 -4.10
C ASP A 44 5.44 14.24 -3.02
N HIS A 45 4.30 13.63 -2.76
CA HIS A 45 4.13 12.59 -1.77
C HIS A 45 4.38 11.19 -2.34
N VAL A 46 4.64 10.24 -1.47
CA VAL A 46 4.72 8.81 -1.81
C VAL A 46 3.42 8.15 -1.36
N ILE A 47 2.78 7.43 -2.27
CA ILE A 47 1.58 6.64 -1.97
C ILE A 47 2.01 5.24 -1.56
N VAL A 48 1.49 4.74 -0.44
CA VAL A 48 1.67 3.35 0.00
C VAL A 48 0.32 2.66 0.02
N ALA A 49 0.10 1.72 -0.88
CA ALA A 49 -1.12 0.92 -0.94
C ALA A 49 -0.97 -0.36 -0.10
N GLY A 50 -1.73 -0.43 0.99
CA GLY A 50 -1.68 -1.46 2.02
C GLY A 50 -0.82 -1.05 3.22
N TYR A 51 -1.40 -1.12 4.43
CA TYR A 51 -0.74 -0.80 5.70
C TYR A 51 -0.57 -2.03 6.59
N GLY A 52 -0.37 -3.19 5.97
CA GLY A 52 0.04 -4.42 6.63
C GLY A 52 1.50 -4.38 7.10
N ARG A 53 2.07 -5.54 7.44
CA ARG A 53 3.46 -5.64 7.96
C ARG A 53 4.50 -4.93 7.07
N VAL A 54 4.46 -5.14 5.77
CA VAL A 54 5.39 -4.50 4.81
C VAL A 54 5.11 -3.00 4.70
N GLY A 55 3.84 -2.62 4.51
CA GLY A 55 3.45 -1.21 4.37
C GLY A 55 3.81 -0.36 5.58
N GLN A 56 3.64 -0.88 6.80
CA GLN A 56 4.05 -0.17 8.03
C GLN A 56 5.55 0.12 8.07
N VAL A 57 6.38 -0.84 7.67
CA VAL A 57 7.84 -0.66 7.61
C VAL A 57 8.20 0.38 6.55
N LEU A 58 7.60 0.31 5.35
CA LEU A 58 7.81 1.30 4.28
C LEU A 58 7.43 2.70 4.73
N VAL A 59 6.27 2.87 5.34
CA VAL A 59 5.81 4.17 5.86
C VAL A 59 6.79 4.71 6.90
N ASN A 60 7.29 3.88 7.82
CA ASN A 60 8.27 4.31 8.83
C ASN A 60 9.58 4.75 8.18
N ILE A 61 10.10 4.01 7.20
CA ILE A 61 11.31 4.38 6.45
C ILE A 61 11.11 5.73 5.75
N LEU A 62 10.02 5.89 5.01
CA LEU A 62 9.74 7.12 4.27
C LEU A 62 9.61 8.33 5.18
N LEU A 63 8.88 8.20 6.28
CA LEU A 63 8.72 9.28 7.27
C LEU A 63 10.04 9.64 7.95
N SER A 64 10.90 8.65 8.25
CA SER A 64 12.23 8.90 8.83
C SER A 64 13.16 9.69 7.91
N GLN A 65 12.93 9.62 6.60
CA GLN A 65 13.64 10.37 5.57
C GLN A 65 12.96 11.70 5.20
N GLY A 66 11.89 12.09 5.91
CA GLY A 66 11.19 13.36 5.70
C GLY A 66 10.24 13.38 4.50
N TYR A 67 9.92 12.23 3.91
CA TYR A 67 8.93 12.18 2.81
C TYR A 67 7.51 12.36 3.34
N THR A 68 6.70 13.07 2.55
CA THR A 68 5.25 13.10 2.75
C THR A 68 4.66 11.77 2.27
N VAL A 69 3.90 11.09 3.12
CA VAL A 69 3.31 9.78 2.81
C VAL A 69 1.80 9.87 2.83
N LEU A 70 1.15 9.23 1.86
CA LEU A 70 -0.29 8.98 1.81
C LEU A 70 -0.54 7.47 1.77
N VAL A 71 -1.34 6.96 2.68
CA VAL A 71 -1.63 5.52 2.76
C VAL A 71 -3.02 5.22 2.20
N ILE A 72 -3.16 4.12 1.44
CA ILE A 72 -4.45 3.54 1.09
C ILE A 72 -4.61 2.24 1.89
N GLU A 73 -5.71 2.11 2.64
CA GLU A 73 -5.94 0.95 3.51
C GLU A 73 -7.43 0.69 3.69
N ASN A 74 -7.83 -0.58 3.68
CA ASN A 74 -9.23 -1.01 3.84
C ASN A 74 -9.54 -1.64 5.21
N SER A 75 -8.56 -1.77 6.10
CA SER A 75 -8.75 -2.24 7.48
C SER A 75 -9.01 -1.06 8.41
N GLU A 76 -10.17 -1.05 9.08
CA GLU A 76 -10.50 0.01 10.03
C GLU A 76 -9.53 0.05 11.22
N ALA A 77 -9.08 -1.10 11.70
CA ALA A 77 -8.10 -1.18 12.78
C ALA A 77 -6.76 -0.55 12.38
N ALA A 78 -6.30 -0.77 11.15
CA ALA A 78 -5.08 -0.18 10.62
C ALA A 78 -5.23 1.34 10.42
N VAL A 79 -6.36 1.79 9.91
CA VAL A 79 -6.68 3.22 9.74
C VAL A 79 -6.74 3.96 11.08
N GLN A 80 -7.24 3.33 12.15
CA GLN A 80 -7.19 3.93 13.47
C GLN A 80 -5.74 4.18 13.93
N GLY A 81 -4.82 3.29 13.62
CA GLY A 81 -3.38 3.49 13.84
C GLY A 81 -2.81 4.68 13.06
N LEU A 82 -3.23 4.86 11.80
CA LEU A 82 -2.83 6.00 10.97
C LEU A 82 -3.35 7.33 11.53
N ARG A 83 -4.61 7.35 11.98
CA ARG A 83 -5.22 8.53 12.65
C ARG A 83 -4.43 8.95 13.89
N ASN A 84 -4.10 8.01 14.76
CA ASN A 84 -3.35 8.26 15.99
C ASN A 84 -1.95 8.83 15.73
N ARG A 85 -1.38 8.52 14.57
CA ARG A 85 -0.07 9.00 14.10
C ARG A 85 -0.15 10.24 13.21
N ASN A 86 -1.34 10.77 12.94
CA ASN A 86 -1.59 11.88 12.02
C ASN A 86 -1.02 11.62 10.60
N ILE A 87 -1.04 10.37 10.15
CA ILE A 87 -0.60 10.00 8.79
C ILE A 87 -1.80 10.13 7.84
N PRO A 88 -1.67 10.90 6.73
CA PRO A 88 -2.72 11.00 5.73
C PRO A 88 -3.09 9.63 5.14
N PHE A 89 -4.38 9.40 4.96
CA PHE A 89 -4.87 8.14 4.40
C PHE A 89 -6.15 8.31 3.58
N VAL A 90 -6.40 7.33 2.72
CA VAL A 90 -7.68 7.07 2.04
C VAL A 90 -8.15 5.69 2.48
N PHE A 91 -9.36 5.60 3.04
CA PHE A 91 -9.95 4.33 3.43
C PHE A 91 -10.67 3.68 2.24
N GLY A 92 -10.36 2.44 1.96
CA GLY A 92 -10.99 1.61 0.92
C GLY A 92 -10.01 0.73 0.17
N ASP A 93 -10.54 -0.01 -0.80
CA ASP A 93 -9.75 -0.90 -1.63
C ASP A 93 -8.91 -0.08 -2.63
N ALA A 94 -7.60 -0.32 -2.62
CA ALA A 94 -6.64 0.50 -3.38
C ALA A 94 -6.82 0.37 -4.89
N ASP A 95 -7.34 -0.76 -5.36
CA ASP A 95 -7.68 -0.99 -6.77
C ASP A 95 -9.00 -0.35 -7.20
N HIS A 96 -9.79 0.20 -6.25
CA HIS A 96 -11.05 0.83 -6.58
C HIS A 96 -10.84 2.25 -7.14
N GLU A 97 -11.53 2.56 -8.24
CA GLU A 97 -11.36 3.81 -9.01
C GLU A 97 -11.60 5.08 -8.19
N LEU A 98 -12.64 5.10 -7.34
CA LEU A 98 -12.97 6.25 -6.50
C LEU A 98 -11.93 6.49 -5.41
N VAL A 99 -11.37 5.41 -4.84
CA VAL A 99 -10.32 5.47 -3.83
C VAL A 99 -9.05 6.04 -4.45
N LEU A 100 -8.65 5.51 -5.61
CA LEU A 100 -7.50 5.98 -6.35
C LEU A 100 -7.65 7.45 -6.78
N GLY A 101 -8.88 7.89 -7.10
CA GLY A 101 -9.19 9.28 -7.43
C GLY A 101 -8.89 10.28 -6.31
N LYS A 102 -8.90 9.85 -5.05
CA LYS A 102 -8.62 10.69 -3.87
C LYS A 102 -7.14 10.81 -3.52
N THR A 103 -6.27 10.05 -4.19
CA THR A 103 -4.84 9.99 -3.85
C THR A 103 -3.98 11.08 -4.50
N HIS A 104 -4.54 11.91 -5.34
CA HIS A 104 -3.78 12.88 -6.16
C HIS A 104 -2.61 12.26 -6.93
N LEU A 105 -2.83 11.08 -7.52
CA LEU A 105 -1.82 10.21 -8.14
C LEU A 105 -0.87 10.96 -9.09
N LYS A 106 -1.40 11.90 -9.89
CA LYS A 106 -0.60 12.72 -10.83
C LYS A 106 0.39 13.68 -10.16
N LYS A 107 0.20 13.93 -8.86
CA LYS A 107 1.08 14.80 -8.05
C LYS A 107 2.02 13.98 -7.15
N ALA A 108 1.91 12.65 -7.18
CA ALA A 108 2.75 11.77 -6.39
C ALA A 108 4.13 11.58 -7.05
N LYS A 109 5.15 11.37 -6.22
CA LYS A 109 6.51 11.00 -6.68
C LYS A 109 6.63 9.53 -7.01
N ALA A 110 5.98 8.68 -6.22
CA ALA A 110 6.01 7.24 -6.41
C ALA A 110 4.78 6.57 -5.77
N LEU A 111 4.51 5.34 -6.20
CA LEU A 111 3.53 4.44 -5.61
C LEU A 111 4.22 3.14 -5.18
N ALA A 112 4.10 2.78 -3.91
CA ALA A 112 4.49 1.47 -3.40
C ALA A 112 3.24 0.60 -3.23
N ILE A 113 3.16 -0.52 -3.93
CA ILE A 113 2.06 -1.48 -3.83
C ILE A 113 2.49 -2.61 -2.88
N ALA A 114 1.98 -2.58 -1.65
CA ALA A 114 2.27 -3.56 -0.59
C ALA A 114 1.06 -4.46 -0.27
N LEU A 115 0.16 -4.64 -1.24
CA LEU A 115 -1.05 -5.44 -1.10
C LEU A 115 -0.72 -6.94 -0.99
N PRO A 116 -1.51 -7.70 -0.22
CA PRO A 116 -1.31 -9.15 -0.10
C PRO A 116 -1.91 -9.91 -1.29
N ASP A 117 -2.91 -9.36 -1.98
CA ASP A 117 -3.60 -10.02 -3.08
C ASP A 117 -2.97 -9.69 -4.44
N PRO A 118 -2.54 -10.71 -5.21
CA PRO A 118 -1.95 -10.54 -6.54
C PRO A 118 -2.89 -9.87 -7.54
N THR A 119 -4.18 -10.15 -7.47
CA THR A 119 -5.16 -9.60 -8.41
C THR A 119 -5.33 -8.11 -8.20
N SER A 120 -5.52 -7.68 -6.94
CA SER A 120 -5.60 -6.26 -6.59
C SER A 120 -4.31 -5.52 -6.92
N THR A 121 -3.14 -6.17 -6.73
CA THR A 121 -1.83 -5.59 -7.12
C THR A 121 -1.79 -5.29 -8.63
N ARG A 122 -2.17 -6.24 -9.48
CA ARG A 122 -2.20 -6.05 -10.94
C ARG A 122 -3.20 -4.97 -11.36
N GLN A 123 -4.40 -5.01 -10.80
CA GLN A 123 -5.44 -4.02 -11.11
C GLN A 123 -5.03 -2.61 -10.71
N LEU A 124 -4.46 -2.44 -9.51
CA LEU A 124 -3.95 -1.16 -9.06
C LEU A 124 -2.82 -0.65 -9.96
N LEU A 125 -1.84 -1.50 -10.29
CA LEU A 125 -0.74 -1.15 -11.19
C LEU A 125 -1.27 -0.64 -12.54
N GLN A 126 -2.16 -1.40 -13.17
CA GLN A 126 -2.75 -1.06 -14.47
C GLN A 126 -3.49 0.29 -14.40
N ARG A 127 -4.35 0.48 -13.40
CA ARG A 127 -5.12 1.72 -13.24
C ARG A 127 -4.25 2.92 -12.90
N ALA A 128 -3.22 2.72 -12.10
CA ALA A 128 -2.29 3.78 -11.73
C ALA A 128 -1.51 4.27 -12.96
N LEU A 129 -0.95 3.37 -13.75
CA LEU A 129 -0.24 3.72 -14.99
C LEU A 129 -1.15 4.32 -16.06
N ALA A 130 -2.40 3.88 -16.16
CA ALA A 130 -3.37 4.49 -17.07
C ALA A 130 -3.64 5.98 -16.73
N ARG A 131 -3.58 6.35 -15.44
CA ARG A 131 -3.81 7.72 -14.96
C ARG A 131 -2.55 8.59 -14.89
N ALA A 132 -1.42 7.97 -14.58
CA ALA A 132 -0.13 8.62 -14.42
C ALA A 132 0.97 7.72 -15.04
N PRO A 133 1.14 7.75 -16.38
CA PRO A 133 2.05 6.85 -17.09
C PRO A 133 3.53 7.01 -16.71
N SER A 134 3.92 8.16 -16.18
CA SER A 134 5.30 8.44 -15.76
C SER A 134 5.55 8.20 -14.27
N LEU A 135 4.57 7.69 -13.53
CA LEU A 135 4.71 7.45 -12.11
C LEU A 135 5.61 6.23 -11.86
N ASP A 136 6.62 6.40 -11.03
CA ASP A 136 7.44 5.30 -10.55
C ASP A 136 6.63 4.39 -9.62
N ILE A 137 6.44 3.14 -10.03
CA ILE A 137 5.68 2.16 -9.24
C ILE A 137 6.57 1.01 -8.83
N ILE A 138 6.64 0.78 -7.52
CA ILE A 138 7.33 -0.37 -6.92
C ILE A 138 6.25 -1.32 -6.40
N ALA A 139 6.28 -2.58 -6.83
CA ALA A 139 5.26 -3.55 -6.46
C ALA A 139 5.84 -4.72 -5.67
N ARG A 140 5.06 -5.20 -4.72
CA ARG A 140 5.32 -6.48 -4.05
C ARG A 140 4.80 -7.63 -4.91
N SER A 141 5.59 -8.71 -5.02
CA SER A 141 5.13 -9.98 -5.57
C SER A 141 5.24 -11.11 -4.54
N HIS A 142 4.54 -12.21 -4.79
CA HIS A 142 4.61 -13.44 -3.97
C HIS A 142 5.30 -14.59 -4.69
N THR A 143 5.40 -14.53 -6.03
CA THR A 143 5.99 -15.59 -6.85
C THR A 143 6.92 -15.02 -7.91
N ASN A 144 7.82 -15.87 -8.44
CA ASN A 144 8.73 -15.48 -9.53
C ASN A 144 7.97 -15.10 -10.80
N GLN A 145 6.94 -15.88 -11.15
CA GLN A 145 6.13 -15.61 -12.35
C GLN A 145 5.44 -14.25 -12.28
N GLU A 146 5.05 -13.83 -11.09
CA GLU A 146 4.41 -12.54 -10.87
C GLU A 146 5.41 -11.37 -10.99
N ILE A 147 6.69 -11.59 -10.65
CA ILE A 147 7.73 -10.60 -10.86
C ILE A 147 7.79 -10.21 -12.35
N ASP A 148 7.94 -11.20 -13.23
CA ASP A 148 8.02 -10.99 -14.68
C ASP A 148 6.76 -10.28 -15.21
N LEU A 149 5.59 -10.74 -14.76
CA LEU A 149 4.31 -10.17 -15.18
C LEU A 149 4.17 -8.69 -14.78
N LEU A 150 4.42 -8.34 -13.52
CA LEU A 150 4.30 -6.96 -13.04
C LEU A 150 5.32 -6.04 -13.71
N THR A 151 6.53 -6.55 -14.00
CA THR A 151 7.55 -5.80 -14.75
C THR A 151 7.09 -5.54 -16.18
N GLN A 152 6.56 -6.55 -16.89
CA GLN A 152 5.99 -6.39 -18.22
C GLN A 152 4.79 -5.43 -18.25
N MET A 153 4.01 -5.37 -17.17
CA MET A 153 2.91 -4.43 -17.00
C MET A 153 3.38 -2.99 -16.73
N GLY A 154 4.67 -2.76 -16.50
CA GLY A 154 5.26 -1.43 -16.33
C GLY A 154 5.61 -1.05 -14.89
N ALA A 155 5.65 -1.99 -13.95
CA ALA A 155 6.25 -1.72 -12.65
C ALA A 155 7.75 -1.41 -12.83
N LYS A 156 8.22 -0.33 -12.21
CA LYS A 156 9.63 0.07 -12.28
C LYS A 156 10.52 -0.92 -11.56
N GLU A 157 10.05 -1.41 -10.41
CA GLU A 157 10.71 -2.46 -9.64
C GLU A 157 9.67 -3.39 -9.03
N VAL A 158 10.01 -4.67 -8.93
CA VAL A 158 9.19 -5.67 -8.25
C VAL A 158 10.05 -6.37 -7.22
N VAL A 159 9.55 -6.49 -5.99
CA VAL A 159 10.26 -7.07 -4.86
C VAL A 159 9.46 -8.23 -4.29
N GLN A 160 10.12 -9.33 -4.00
CA GLN A 160 9.55 -10.47 -3.27
C GLN A 160 10.06 -10.45 -1.82
N PRO A 161 9.25 -10.01 -0.84
CA PRO A 161 9.70 -9.87 0.55
C PRO A 161 10.20 -11.15 1.17
N GLU A 162 9.64 -12.29 0.82
CA GLU A 162 10.03 -13.60 1.31
C GLU A 162 11.46 -13.97 0.88
N PHE A 163 11.83 -13.59 -0.35
CA PHE A 163 13.19 -13.76 -0.86
C PHE A 163 14.19 -12.83 -0.15
N GLU A 164 13.84 -11.56 0.02
CA GLU A 164 14.69 -10.60 0.74
C GLU A 164 14.86 -11.01 2.22
N ALA A 165 13.79 -11.50 2.85
CA ALA A 165 13.87 -12.05 4.21
C ALA A 165 14.78 -13.28 4.28
N ALA A 166 14.75 -14.16 3.28
CA ALA A 166 15.64 -15.32 3.23
C ALA A 166 17.12 -14.91 3.09
N LEU A 167 17.42 -13.88 2.29
CA LEU A 167 18.79 -13.32 2.19
C LEU A 167 19.26 -12.76 3.54
N GLU A 168 18.40 -12.04 4.25
CA GLU A 168 18.74 -11.52 5.59
C GLU A 168 18.96 -12.63 6.61
N LEU A 169 18.11 -13.66 6.63
CA LEU A 169 18.33 -14.85 7.47
C LEU A 169 19.65 -15.55 7.11
N GLY A 170 19.96 -15.68 5.82
CA GLY A 170 21.25 -16.21 5.33
C GLY A 170 22.43 -15.39 5.82
N SER A 171 22.32 -14.06 5.80
CA SER A 171 23.33 -13.15 6.33
C SER A 171 23.62 -13.43 7.81
N HIS A 172 22.58 -13.52 8.62
CA HIS A 172 22.74 -13.82 10.05
C HIS A 172 23.35 -15.19 10.31
N LEU A 173 22.92 -16.21 9.55
CA LEU A 173 23.45 -17.56 9.68
C LEU A 173 24.95 -17.61 9.32
N LEU A 174 25.35 -17.03 8.20
CA LEU A 174 26.76 -16.99 7.78
C LEU A 174 27.66 -16.27 8.79
N ARG A 175 27.18 -15.16 9.37
CA ARG A 175 27.89 -14.48 10.49
C ARG A 175 28.05 -15.41 11.70
N THR A 176 27.03 -16.17 12.05
CA THR A 176 27.07 -17.13 13.18
C THR A 176 28.09 -18.26 12.89
N LEU A 177 28.27 -18.65 11.62
CA LEU A 177 29.26 -19.64 11.19
C LEU A 177 30.67 -19.08 11.07
N GLY A 178 30.88 -17.77 11.32
CA GLY A 178 32.18 -17.12 11.33
C GLY A 178 32.66 -16.60 9.97
N GLU A 179 31.77 -16.54 8.98
CA GLU A 179 32.12 -15.99 7.66
C GLU A 179 32.39 -14.50 7.73
N HIS A 180 33.32 -14.05 6.87
CA HIS A 180 33.73 -12.65 6.86
C HIS A 180 32.64 -11.76 6.24
N PRO A 181 32.34 -10.57 6.83
CA PRO A 181 31.26 -9.67 6.37
C PRO A 181 31.31 -9.31 4.88
N LEU A 182 32.50 -9.12 4.30
CA LEU A 182 32.63 -8.81 2.86
C LEU A 182 32.26 -10.00 1.98
N GLN A 183 32.59 -11.24 2.39
CA GLN A 183 32.21 -12.45 1.66
C GLN A 183 30.68 -12.65 1.72
N ILE A 184 30.10 -12.45 2.89
CA ILE A 184 28.63 -12.51 3.06
C ILE A 184 27.96 -11.52 2.12
N HIS A 185 28.40 -10.26 2.13
CA HIS A 185 27.83 -9.23 1.26
C HIS A 185 27.94 -9.62 -0.23
N SER A 186 29.12 -10.05 -0.67
CA SER A 186 29.35 -10.43 -2.07
C SER A 186 28.45 -11.58 -2.54
N VAL A 187 28.30 -12.63 -1.70
CA VAL A 187 27.44 -13.78 -2.03
C VAL A 187 25.98 -13.38 -2.10
N LEU A 188 25.50 -12.60 -1.12
CA LEU A 188 24.09 -12.18 -1.10
C LEU A 188 23.75 -11.23 -2.24
N GLU A 189 24.66 -10.31 -2.59
CA GLU A 189 24.46 -9.42 -3.74
C GLU A 189 24.48 -10.21 -5.06
N TRP A 190 25.36 -11.18 -5.20
CA TRP A 190 25.37 -12.03 -6.38
C TRP A 190 24.06 -12.80 -6.53
N ILE A 191 23.53 -13.42 -5.44
CA ILE A 191 22.26 -14.14 -5.44
C ILE A 191 21.09 -13.18 -5.78
N ARG A 192 21.11 -11.96 -5.22
CA ARG A 192 20.09 -10.94 -5.49
C ARG A 192 20.12 -10.51 -6.96
N GLN A 193 21.29 -10.24 -7.50
CA GLN A 193 21.45 -9.84 -8.89
C GLN A 193 21.06 -10.94 -9.87
N ASP A 194 21.45 -12.19 -9.62
CA ASP A 194 21.09 -13.33 -10.46
C ASP A 194 19.57 -13.50 -10.53
N ARG A 195 18.88 -13.41 -9.38
CA ARG A 195 17.42 -13.54 -9.31
C ARG A 195 16.67 -12.43 -10.06
N TYR A 196 17.13 -11.20 -9.95
CA TYR A 196 16.49 -10.05 -10.59
C TYR A 196 17.11 -9.68 -11.94
N ARG A 197 18.08 -10.44 -12.42
CA ARG A 197 18.86 -10.15 -13.63
C ARG A 197 18.03 -10.07 -14.90
N SER A 198 17.00 -10.90 -15.02
CA SER A 198 16.09 -10.89 -16.17
C SER A 198 15.18 -9.68 -16.22
N ILE A 199 15.08 -8.92 -15.13
CA ILE A 199 14.05 -7.91 -14.90
C ILE A 199 14.65 -6.51 -14.79
N ARG A 200 15.87 -6.40 -14.24
CA ARG A 200 16.58 -5.12 -14.13
C ARG A 200 17.53 -4.98 -15.30
N PRO A 201 17.21 -4.18 -16.33
CA PRO A 201 18.21 -3.82 -17.32
C PRO A 201 19.40 -3.21 -16.58
N LEU A 202 20.60 -3.63 -16.98
CA LEU A 202 21.83 -3.03 -16.47
C LEU A 202 21.69 -1.51 -16.57
N ARG A 203 21.73 -0.80 -15.45
CA ARG A 203 21.85 0.66 -15.48
C ARG A 203 23.18 0.93 -16.18
N GLU A 204 23.10 1.49 -17.38
CA GLU A 204 24.27 2.16 -17.97
C GLU A 204 24.62 3.30 -17.02
N GLU A 205 25.84 3.22 -16.44
CA GLU A 205 26.41 4.26 -15.60
C GLU A 205 26.71 5.53 -16.40
#